data_595ea09785852cf791d02f498b7f65b9
#
_entry.id   595ea09785852cf791d02f498b7f65b9
#
_cell.length_a   1.000
_cell.length_b   1.000
_cell.length_c   1.000
_cell.angle_alpha   90.00
_cell.angle_beta   90.00
_cell.angle_gamma   90.00
#
_symmetry.space_group_name_H-M   'P 1'
#
loop_
_entity.id
_entity.type
_entity.pdbx_description
1 polymer ?
#
loop_
_entity_poly.entity_id
_entity_poly.type
_entity_poly.pdbx_seq_one_letter_code
_entity_poly.pdbx_strand_id
1 'polypeptide(L)'
;MRTFAIAFVAALIALPAAAADVQLKKGPGLDKAEANCQACHTLAYIPMNSPFLNAAGWNAEVTKMIKAFGAPIDDADAKAIADYLARTTAPEV
;
A
#
# COMPACT_ATOMS: atom_id res chain seq x y z
N MET A 1 18.21 -57.47 -14.71
CA MET A 1 18.43 -56.23 -14.02
C MET A 1 17.24 -55.34 -14.20
N ARG A 2 16.49 -55.13 -13.16
CA ARG A 2 15.31 -54.22 -13.19
C ARG A 2 15.77 -52.85 -12.76
N THR A 3 15.84 -51.92 -13.69
CA THR A 3 16.09 -50.51 -13.42
C THR A 3 14.82 -49.90 -12.86
N PHE A 4 14.80 -49.59 -11.57
CA PHE A 4 13.75 -48.80 -10.96
C PHE A 4 14.02 -47.33 -11.32
N ALA A 5 13.23 -46.79 -12.24
CA ALA A 5 13.19 -45.36 -12.48
C ALA A 5 12.39 -44.71 -11.33
N ILE A 6 13.08 -44.08 -10.42
CA ILE A 6 12.43 -43.25 -9.38
C ILE A 6 12.06 -41.94 -10.04
N ALA A 7 10.78 -41.83 -10.42
CA ALA A 7 10.25 -40.55 -10.86
C ALA A 7 10.10 -39.63 -9.61
N PHE A 8 11.01 -38.67 -9.46
CA PHE A 8 10.83 -37.57 -8.53
C PHE A 8 9.75 -36.66 -9.08
N VAL A 9 8.54 -36.81 -8.59
CA VAL A 9 7.50 -35.80 -8.79
C VAL A 9 7.80 -34.64 -7.83
N ALA A 10 8.50 -33.64 -8.34
CA ALA A 10 8.62 -32.38 -7.63
C ALA A 10 7.25 -31.72 -7.64
N ALA A 11 6.49 -31.88 -6.57
CA ALA A 11 5.27 -31.10 -6.35
C ALA A 11 5.69 -29.65 -6.11
N LEU A 12 5.64 -28.82 -7.14
CA LEU A 12 5.70 -27.38 -7.01
C LEU A 12 4.40 -26.95 -6.31
N ILE A 13 4.49 -26.83 -4.99
CA ILE A 13 3.45 -26.15 -4.23
C ILE A 13 3.63 -24.68 -4.55
N ALA A 14 2.89 -24.18 -5.53
CA ALA A 14 2.72 -22.76 -5.72
C ALA A 14 1.96 -22.25 -4.48
N LEU A 15 2.69 -21.74 -3.48
CA LEU A 15 2.09 -20.95 -2.42
C LEU A 15 1.51 -19.72 -3.12
N PRO A 16 0.17 -19.46 -3.01
CA PRO A 16 -0.34 -18.18 -3.44
C PRO A 16 0.48 -17.12 -2.69
N ALA A 17 1.11 -16.22 -3.45
CA ALA A 17 1.66 -15.02 -2.86
C ALA A 17 0.45 -14.28 -2.27
N ALA A 18 0.17 -14.54 -0.99
CA ALA A 18 -0.77 -13.74 -0.25
C ALA A 18 -0.19 -12.34 -0.27
N ALA A 19 -0.77 -11.46 -1.12
CA ALA A 19 -0.58 -10.05 -0.94
C ALA A 19 -0.90 -9.79 0.53
N ALA A 20 0.10 -9.44 1.33
CA ALA A 20 -0.09 -9.17 2.73
C ALA A 20 -1.18 -8.11 2.81
N ASP A 21 -2.33 -8.46 3.40
CA ASP A 21 -3.40 -7.51 3.66
C ASP A 21 -2.86 -6.43 4.58
N VAL A 22 -2.53 -5.30 3.99
CA VAL A 22 -2.05 -4.15 4.74
C VAL A 22 -3.26 -3.54 5.45
N GLN A 23 -3.25 -3.64 6.76
CA GLN A 23 -4.25 -3.03 7.61
C GLN A 23 -3.77 -1.64 8.02
N LEU A 24 -4.41 -0.60 7.49
CA LEU A 24 -4.17 0.76 7.90
C LEU A 24 -4.86 1.06 9.23
N LYS A 25 -4.29 1.98 10.00
CA LYS A 25 -4.88 2.40 11.28
C LYS A 25 -6.24 3.03 11.07
N LYS A 26 -7.18 2.76 11.96
CA LYS A 26 -8.50 3.40 11.95
C LYS A 26 -8.39 4.87 12.32
N GLY A 27 -9.17 5.71 11.66
CA GLY A 27 -9.22 7.14 11.92
C GLY A 27 -9.94 7.90 10.82
N PRO A 28 -10.26 9.19 11.02
CA PRO A 28 -10.90 10.02 10.00
C PRO A 28 -10.06 10.06 8.72
N GLY A 29 -10.67 9.78 7.57
CA GLY A 29 -10.02 9.77 6.27
C GLY A 29 -9.56 8.39 5.79
N LEU A 30 -9.65 7.34 6.62
CA LEU A 30 -9.26 5.98 6.25
C LEU A 30 -10.02 5.49 5.01
N ASP A 31 -11.33 5.70 4.98
CA ASP A 31 -12.18 5.29 3.85
C ASP A 31 -11.76 5.96 2.54
N LYS A 32 -11.40 7.24 2.60
CA LYS A 32 -10.90 7.99 1.44
C LYS A 32 -9.52 7.50 1.00
N ALA A 33 -8.62 7.23 1.93
CA ALA A 33 -7.31 6.69 1.65
C ALA A 33 -7.42 5.30 1.00
N GLU A 34 -8.19 4.40 1.56
CA GLU A 34 -8.40 3.06 0.99
C GLU A 34 -9.03 3.13 -0.41
N ALA A 35 -10.09 3.90 -0.57
CA ALA A 35 -10.80 3.96 -1.85
C ALA A 35 -9.94 4.54 -2.99
N ASN A 36 -9.12 5.54 -2.70
CA ASN A 36 -8.35 6.23 -3.72
C ASN A 36 -6.95 5.65 -3.94
N CYS A 37 -6.27 5.21 -2.88
CA CYS A 37 -4.88 4.74 -3.00
C CYS A 37 -4.78 3.34 -3.62
N GLN A 38 -5.81 2.51 -3.50
CA GLN A 38 -5.82 1.16 -4.09
C GLN A 38 -6.03 1.15 -5.61
N ALA A 39 -6.42 2.27 -6.21
CA ALA A 39 -6.76 2.30 -7.63
C ALA A 39 -5.58 1.99 -8.56
N CYS A 40 -4.36 2.31 -8.16
CA CYS A 40 -3.16 2.18 -8.98
C CYS A 40 -2.12 1.22 -8.43
N HIS A 41 -2.05 1.05 -7.12
CA HIS A 41 -1.08 0.18 -6.46
C HIS A 41 -1.62 -0.30 -5.11
N THR A 42 -0.89 -1.19 -4.45
CA THR A 42 -1.30 -1.69 -3.12
C THR A 42 -1.09 -0.64 -2.03
N LEU A 43 -1.78 -0.82 -0.91
CA LEU A 43 -1.62 0.04 0.28
C LEU A 43 -0.26 -0.15 0.98
N ALA A 44 0.53 -1.14 0.59
CA ALA A 44 1.85 -1.41 1.16
C ALA A 44 2.83 -0.23 1.03
N TYR A 45 2.63 0.62 0.03
CA TYR A 45 3.41 1.84 -0.15
C TYR A 45 3.36 2.75 1.07
N ILE A 46 2.21 2.80 1.75
CA ILE A 46 1.99 3.67 2.92
C ILE A 46 2.89 3.26 4.09
N PRO A 47 2.83 2.04 4.65
CA PRO A 47 3.72 1.66 5.73
C PRO A 47 5.19 1.63 5.34
N MET A 48 5.51 1.33 4.08
CA MET A 48 6.90 1.35 3.60
C MET A 48 7.53 2.74 3.64
N ASN A 49 6.75 3.78 3.40
CA ASN A 49 7.23 5.16 3.36
C ASN A 49 6.99 5.94 4.66
N SER A 50 6.14 5.43 5.55
CA SER A 50 5.81 6.07 6.82
C SER A 50 7.04 6.51 7.64
N PRO A 51 8.12 5.72 7.74
CA PRO A 51 9.30 6.14 8.50
C PRO A 51 10.01 7.36 7.94
N PHE A 52 9.75 7.70 6.68
CA PHE A 52 10.49 8.74 5.96
C PHE A 52 9.68 10.00 5.68
N LEU A 53 8.37 9.96 5.91
CA LEU A 53 7.47 11.04 5.51
C LEU A 53 6.79 11.66 6.74
N ASN A 54 6.98 12.96 6.91
CA ASN A 54 6.22 13.80 7.84
C ASN A 54 4.95 14.35 7.16
N ALA A 55 4.22 15.23 7.84
CA ALA A 55 2.99 15.82 7.30
C ALA A 55 3.21 16.53 5.95
N ALA A 56 4.27 17.30 5.82
CA ALA A 56 4.62 17.99 4.57
C ALA A 56 4.97 16.99 3.46
N GLY A 57 5.69 15.92 3.81
CA GLY A 57 6.04 14.85 2.89
C GLY A 57 4.82 14.10 2.38
N TRP A 58 3.87 13.76 3.24
CA TRP A 58 2.61 13.12 2.83
C TRP A 58 1.76 14.02 1.94
N ASN A 59 1.69 15.31 2.27
CA ASN A 59 0.97 16.26 1.43
C ASN A 59 1.60 16.35 0.01
N ALA A 60 2.91 16.36 -0.06
CA ALA A 60 3.64 16.35 -1.34
C ALA A 60 3.39 15.05 -2.12
N GLU A 61 3.35 13.89 -1.46
CA GLU A 61 3.06 12.61 -2.10
C GLU A 61 1.65 12.55 -2.66
N VAL A 62 0.65 12.97 -1.91
CA VAL A 62 -0.74 13.03 -2.39
C VAL A 62 -0.86 13.99 -3.58
N THR A 63 -0.23 15.15 -3.50
CA THR A 63 -0.20 16.11 -4.61
C THR A 63 0.45 15.51 -5.86
N LYS A 64 1.53 14.77 -5.70
CA LYS A 64 2.22 14.10 -6.79
C LYS A 64 1.34 13.04 -7.47
N MET A 65 0.59 12.26 -6.70
CA MET A 65 -0.33 11.27 -7.26
C MET A 65 -1.39 11.94 -8.14
N ILE A 66 -1.87 13.10 -7.75
CA ILE A 66 -2.88 13.85 -8.50
C ILE A 66 -2.27 14.51 -9.74
N LYS A 67 -1.20 15.28 -9.56
CA LYS A 67 -0.64 16.12 -10.62
C LYS A 67 0.26 15.38 -11.61
N ALA A 68 1.08 14.46 -11.12
CA ALA A 68 2.02 13.72 -11.97
C ALA A 68 1.40 12.43 -12.54
N PHE A 69 0.57 11.75 -11.78
CA PHE A 69 0.00 10.46 -12.17
C PHE A 69 -1.49 10.48 -12.47
N GLY A 70 -2.14 11.62 -12.33
CA GLY A 70 -3.53 11.81 -12.74
C GLY A 70 -4.56 11.14 -11.85
N ALA A 71 -4.26 10.90 -10.57
CA ALA A 71 -5.22 10.35 -9.64
C ALA A 71 -6.49 11.23 -9.57
N PRO A 72 -7.69 10.66 -9.75
CA PRO A 72 -8.93 11.44 -9.79
C PRO A 72 -9.45 11.72 -8.37
N ILE A 73 -8.70 12.48 -7.60
CA ILE A 73 -8.99 12.83 -6.21
C ILE A 73 -9.29 14.32 -6.14
N ASP A 74 -10.46 14.69 -5.60
CA ASP A 74 -10.80 16.10 -5.42
C ASP A 74 -10.02 16.73 -4.25
N ASP A 75 -10.02 18.06 -4.17
CA ASP A 75 -9.22 18.80 -3.19
C ASP A 75 -9.62 18.48 -1.74
N ALA A 76 -10.90 18.27 -1.48
CA ALA A 76 -11.39 17.93 -0.14
C ALA A 76 -10.93 16.53 0.28
N ASP A 77 -11.03 15.56 -0.61
CA ASP A 77 -10.55 14.20 -0.35
C ASP A 77 -9.01 14.15 -0.26
N ALA A 78 -8.31 14.90 -1.09
CA ALA A 78 -6.85 15.02 -1.03
C ALA A 78 -6.39 15.54 0.34
N LYS A 79 -7.06 16.57 0.86
CA LYS A 79 -6.76 17.09 2.19
C LYS A 79 -7.06 16.07 3.29
N ALA A 80 -8.20 15.40 3.22
CA ALA A 80 -8.58 14.38 4.20
C ALA A 80 -7.59 13.22 4.21
N ILE A 81 -7.14 12.77 3.05
CA ILE A 81 -6.12 11.71 2.91
C ILE A 81 -4.79 12.15 3.48
N ALA A 82 -4.29 13.33 3.11
CA ALA A 82 -3.03 13.85 3.61
C ALA A 82 -3.03 14.03 5.13
N ASP A 83 -4.11 14.57 5.68
CA ASP A 83 -4.28 14.73 7.13
C ASP A 83 -4.35 13.38 7.85
N TYR A 84 -5.04 12.40 7.28
CA TYR A 84 -5.09 11.05 7.80
C TYR A 84 -3.70 10.41 7.85
N LEU A 85 -2.96 10.45 6.75
CA LEU A 85 -1.61 9.88 6.68
C LEU A 85 -0.65 10.55 7.64
N ALA A 86 -0.73 11.88 7.78
CA ALA A 86 0.11 12.63 8.71
C ALA A 86 -0.13 12.24 10.18
N ARG A 87 -1.38 11.96 10.54
CA ARG A 87 -1.74 11.62 11.94
C ARG A 87 -1.46 10.16 12.29
N THR A 88 -1.61 9.25 11.32
CA THR A 88 -1.61 7.81 11.59
C THR A 88 -0.30 7.15 11.25
N THR A 89 0.53 7.77 10.43
CA THR A 89 1.79 7.21 9.93
C THR A 89 3.01 8.04 10.26
N ALA A 90 2.83 9.19 10.94
CA ALA A 90 3.97 10.01 11.35
C ALA A 90 4.96 9.18 12.18
N PRO A 91 6.27 9.25 11.90
CA PRO A 91 7.25 8.58 12.73
C PRO A 91 7.15 9.09 14.16
N GLU A 92 7.10 8.17 15.10
CA GLU A 92 7.21 8.53 16.50
C GLU A 92 8.63 9.08 16.75
N VAL A 93 8.68 10.31 17.22
CA VAL A 93 9.94 10.97 17.53
C VAL A 93 10.40 10.52 18.91
#